data_63f899c494b29fc8ee8007078a1c00c8
#
_entry.id   63f899c494b29fc8ee8007078a1c00c8
#
_cell.length_a   1.000
_cell.length_b   1.000
_cell.length_c   1.000
_cell.angle_alpha   90.00
_cell.angle_beta   90.00
_cell.angle_gamma   90.00
#
_symmetry.space_group_name_H-M   'P 1'
#
loop_
_entity.id
_entity.type
_entity.pdbx_description
1 polymer ?
#
loop_
_entity_poly.entity_id
_entity_poly.type
_entity_poly.pdbx_seq_one_letter_code
_entity_poly.pdbx_strand_id
1 'polypeptide(L)'
;MGKQKRSENTYTKINTIFFRDENNIIMPYDEFVAPEFEWLRNCKFDADEKIDGTNIRIEVTRQVEDNAIVWSVVFKGKTDKATITTKLDKYLKETFTEDKILNALGLSKKMIILDENGNATQEMKDKKWVNIDNGELTNEFDISRVPEMYTLYGEGYGAGIQSGGYYREDVAFIGFDVKVDDMYLLRVQRDDIFNKLGVDIVPYIGQFTIDEAIEFVKKGFNSKIAKKEHLAEGLVLRTPMELKNRRGERIIFKVKTCDWNKYFNKYGTYDKVEQIKNKFLK
;
A
#
# COMPACT_ATOMS: atom_id res chain seq x y z
N MET A 1 -7.85 -10.75 29.41
CA MET A 1 -6.95 -9.89 28.67
C MET A 1 -7.64 -9.45 27.38
N GLY A 2 -8.13 -8.21 27.34
CA GLY A 2 -8.84 -7.66 26.18
C GLY A 2 -7.89 -7.52 25.00
N LYS A 3 -8.26 -8.12 23.87
CA LYS A 3 -7.57 -7.85 22.60
C LYS A 3 -7.73 -6.35 22.33
N GLN A 4 -6.61 -5.60 22.39
CA GLN A 4 -6.58 -4.21 21.92
C GLN A 4 -7.11 -4.21 20.48
N LYS A 5 -8.24 -3.52 20.21
CA LYS A 5 -8.71 -3.28 18.85
C LYS A 5 -7.50 -2.68 18.08
N ARG A 6 -6.98 -3.39 17.10
CA ARG A 6 -6.03 -2.79 16.15
C ARG A 6 -6.75 -1.59 15.54
N SER A 7 -6.07 -0.46 15.44
CA SER A 7 -6.64 0.66 14.70
C SER A 7 -6.96 0.15 13.29
N GLU A 8 -8.18 0.34 12.84
CA GLU A 8 -8.73 -0.24 11.61
C GLU A 8 -7.94 0.18 10.35
N ASN A 9 -7.07 1.17 10.47
CA ASN A 9 -6.33 1.78 9.36
C ASN A 9 -4.83 1.46 9.31
N THR A 10 -4.33 0.64 10.23
CA THR A 10 -2.92 0.23 10.16
C THR A 10 -2.69 -0.64 8.93
N TYR A 11 -1.73 -0.25 8.08
CA TYR A 11 -1.38 -1.08 6.93
C TYR A 11 -0.96 -2.48 7.37
N THR A 12 -1.64 -3.48 6.85
CA THR A 12 -1.41 -4.88 7.23
C THR A 12 0.03 -5.28 6.91
N LYS A 13 0.68 -5.98 7.84
CA LYS A 13 2.02 -6.51 7.61
C LYS A 13 1.99 -7.47 6.41
N ILE A 14 2.67 -7.11 5.33
CA ILE A 14 2.87 -8.02 4.20
C ILE A 14 3.88 -9.09 4.62
N ASN A 15 3.46 -10.34 4.59
CA ASN A 15 4.36 -11.46 4.90
C ASN A 15 5.25 -11.80 3.70
N THR A 16 6.44 -12.36 3.96
CA THR A 16 7.17 -13.08 2.92
C THR A 16 6.39 -14.34 2.57
N ILE A 17 6.52 -14.81 1.34
CA ILE A 17 5.80 -16.02 0.89
C ILE A 17 6.30 -17.30 1.57
N PHE A 18 7.54 -17.31 2.04
CA PHE A 18 8.17 -18.45 2.66
C PHE A 18 8.05 -18.45 4.18
N PHE A 19 7.95 -19.62 4.77
CA PHE A 19 8.28 -19.84 6.18
C PHE A 19 9.74 -19.52 6.44
N ARG A 20 10.10 -19.36 7.70
CA ARG A 20 11.47 -19.10 8.16
C ARG A 20 11.85 -20.08 9.24
N ASP A 21 13.12 -20.47 9.22
CA ASP A 21 13.71 -21.28 10.27
C ASP A 21 13.94 -20.47 11.57
N GLU A 22 14.45 -21.12 12.60
CA GLU A 22 14.79 -20.53 13.90
C GLU A 22 15.83 -19.39 13.79
N ASN A 23 16.64 -19.36 12.75
CA ASN A 23 17.63 -18.32 12.47
C ASN A 23 17.05 -17.21 11.57
N ASN A 24 15.74 -17.19 11.35
CA ASN A 24 15.05 -16.23 10.50
C ASN A 24 15.49 -16.26 9.02
N ILE A 25 15.88 -17.44 8.54
CA ILE A 25 16.23 -17.69 7.13
C ILE A 25 15.04 -18.34 6.43
N ILE A 26 14.79 -17.96 5.19
CA ILE A 26 13.68 -18.50 4.40
C ILE A 26 13.84 -20.01 4.17
N MET A 27 12.69 -20.72 4.10
CA MET A 27 12.59 -22.13 3.78
C MET A 27 11.89 -22.30 2.41
N PRO A 28 12.61 -22.08 1.29
CA PRO A 28 11.98 -21.91 -0.03
C PRO A 28 11.49 -23.21 -0.68
N TYR A 29 11.75 -24.35 -0.05
CA TYR A 29 11.34 -25.68 -0.54
C TYR A 29 10.22 -26.31 0.28
N ASP A 30 9.76 -25.60 1.32
CA ASP A 30 8.60 -26.01 2.09
C ASP A 30 7.33 -25.40 1.49
N GLU A 31 6.19 -25.71 2.09
CA GLU A 31 4.92 -25.10 1.73
C GLU A 31 4.99 -23.57 1.92
N PHE A 32 4.18 -22.84 1.18
CA PHE A 32 4.04 -21.40 1.38
C PHE A 32 3.33 -21.08 2.70
N VAL A 33 3.54 -19.88 3.23
CA VAL A 33 2.97 -19.43 4.52
C VAL A 33 1.45 -19.39 4.56
N ALA A 34 0.79 -19.46 3.41
CA ALA A 34 -0.67 -19.47 3.29
C ALA A 34 -1.09 -20.37 2.12
N PRO A 35 -2.13 -21.20 2.30
CA PRO A 35 -2.59 -22.14 1.27
C PRO A 35 -3.09 -21.44 0.01
N GLU A 36 -3.56 -20.20 0.11
CA GLU A 36 -3.98 -19.39 -1.04
C GLU A 36 -2.86 -19.22 -2.07
N PHE A 37 -1.62 -19.18 -1.64
CA PHE A 37 -0.48 -19.04 -2.55
C PHE A 37 -0.23 -20.32 -3.35
N GLU A 38 -0.48 -21.49 -2.79
CA GLU A 38 -0.42 -22.75 -3.53
C GLU A 38 -1.55 -22.83 -4.57
N TRP A 39 -2.78 -22.46 -4.18
CA TRP A 39 -3.92 -22.48 -5.10
C TRP A 39 -3.78 -21.52 -6.27
N LEU A 40 -3.14 -20.36 -6.02
CA LEU A 40 -2.94 -19.31 -7.00
C LEU A 40 -1.55 -19.33 -7.63
N ARG A 41 -0.75 -20.37 -7.42
CA ARG A 41 0.66 -20.46 -7.84
C ARG A 41 0.87 -20.13 -9.31
N ASN A 42 -0.03 -20.59 -10.16
CA ASN A 42 0.00 -20.38 -11.63
C ASN A 42 -0.74 -19.12 -12.08
N CYS A 43 -1.40 -18.41 -11.19
CA CYS A 43 -2.06 -17.14 -11.51
C CYS A 43 -1.02 -16.02 -11.64
N LYS A 44 -1.35 -15.00 -12.44
CA LYS A 44 -0.51 -13.81 -12.55
C LYS A 44 -0.83 -12.83 -11.43
N PHE A 45 0.23 -12.32 -10.81
CA PHE A 45 0.21 -11.27 -9.81
C PHE A 45 0.85 -10.02 -10.37
N ASP A 46 0.28 -8.86 -10.07
CA ASP A 46 0.94 -7.57 -10.32
C ASP A 46 2.09 -7.42 -9.33
N ALA A 47 3.27 -7.11 -9.83
CA ALA A 47 4.48 -6.94 -9.06
C ALA A 47 4.97 -5.49 -9.12
N ASP A 48 5.04 -4.87 -7.96
CA ASP A 48 5.64 -3.55 -7.76
C ASP A 48 7.02 -3.71 -7.08
N GLU A 49 7.96 -2.81 -7.40
CA GLU A 49 9.24 -2.74 -6.70
C GLU A 49 9.02 -2.43 -5.22
N LYS A 50 9.64 -3.20 -4.36
CA LYS A 50 9.62 -2.90 -2.93
C LYS A 50 10.66 -1.85 -2.60
N ILE A 51 10.21 -0.69 -2.14
CA ILE A 51 11.08 0.42 -1.73
C ILE A 51 11.47 0.25 -0.26
N ASP A 52 12.74 0.51 0.06
CA ASP A 52 13.26 0.52 1.42
C ASP A 52 13.09 1.91 2.05
N GLY A 53 12.20 1.99 3.03
CA GLY A 53 11.87 3.25 3.68
C GLY A 53 11.02 3.07 4.93
N THR A 54 10.12 3.99 5.17
CA THR A 54 9.18 3.96 6.29
C THR A 54 7.75 4.15 5.79
N ASN A 55 6.85 3.29 6.25
CA ASN A 55 5.44 3.37 5.86
C ASN A 55 4.80 4.66 6.38
N ILE A 56 4.13 5.38 5.49
CA ILE A 56 3.36 6.60 5.76
C ILE A 56 1.92 6.38 5.32
N ARG A 57 1.00 6.90 6.12
CA ARG A 57 -0.43 6.96 5.86
C ARG A 57 -0.88 8.41 5.80
N ILE A 58 -1.61 8.77 4.76
CA ILE A 58 -2.34 10.03 4.68
C ILE A 58 -3.82 9.66 4.85
N GLU A 59 -4.37 9.94 6.02
CA GLU A 59 -5.76 9.62 6.36
C GLU A 59 -6.63 10.85 6.13
N VAL A 60 -7.69 10.69 5.35
CA VAL A 60 -8.71 11.70 5.06
C VAL A 60 -10.01 11.19 5.61
N THR A 61 -10.44 11.74 6.74
CA THR A 61 -11.60 11.26 7.49
C THR A 61 -12.76 12.23 7.35
N ARG A 62 -13.92 11.69 7.03
CA ARG A 62 -15.19 12.43 7.05
C ARG A 62 -15.53 12.86 8.47
N GLN A 63 -15.88 14.13 8.62
CA GLN A 63 -16.43 14.70 9.84
C GLN A 63 -17.72 15.47 9.52
N VAL A 64 -18.57 15.62 10.50
CA VAL A 64 -19.79 16.45 10.37
C VAL A 64 -19.63 17.62 11.34
N GLU A 65 -19.56 18.82 10.81
CA GLU A 65 -19.44 20.06 11.56
C GLU A 65 -20.48 21.06 11.02
N ASP A 66 -21.23 21.69 11.89
CA ASP A 66 -22.28 22.69 11.54
C ASP A 66 -23.19 22.21 10.39
N ASN A 67 -23.69 20.99 10.50
CA ASN A 67 -24.52 20.33 9.48
C ASN A 67 -23.85 20.22 8.09
N ALA A 68 -22.54 20.26 8.01
CA ALA A 68 -21.78 20.08 6.78
C ALA A 68 -20.79 18.92 6.90
N ILE A 69 -20.57 18.23 5.80
CA ILE A 69 -19.45 17.28 5.70
C ILE A 69 -18.18 18.08 5.42
N VAL A 70 -17.22 17.94 6.32
CA VAL A 70 -15.86 18.42 6.20
C VAL A 70 -14.88 17.25 6.27
N TRP A 71 -13.66 17.48 5.82
CA TRP A 71 -12.64 16.44 5.80
C TRP A 71 -11.47 16.82 6.69
N SER A 72 -11.03 15.88 7.52
CA SER A 72 -9.81 16.00 8.31
C SER A 72 -8.69 15.23 7.65
N VAL A 73 -7.55 15.86 7.42
CA VAL A 73 -6.35 15.25 6.84
C VAL A 73 -5.27 15.10 7.89
N VAL A 74 -4.79 13.87 8.09
CA VAL A 74 -3.76 13.56 9.09
C VAL A 74 -2.68 12.68 8.49
N PHE A 75 -1.40 13.01 8.76
CA PHE A 75 -0.25 12.19 8.41
C PHE A 75 0.14 11.29 9.57
N LYS A 76 0.29 10.00 9.32
CA LYS A 76 0.65 8.99 10.31
C LYS A 76 1.73 8.05 9.78
N GLY A 77 2.51 7.49 10.68
CA GLY A 77 3.42 6.38 10.35
C GLY A 77 2.69 5.04 10.28
N LYS A 78 3.43 3.94 10.26
CA LYS A 78 2.89 2.58 10.15
C LYS A 78 1.85 2.23 11.22
N THR A 79 2.02 2.72 12.44
CA THR A 79 1.09 2.57 13.56
C THR A 79 0.74 3.94 14.10
N ASP A 80 -0.34 4.05 14.86
CA ASP A 80 -0.76 5.34 15.45
C ASP A 80 0.27 5.91 16.45
N LYS A 81 1.14 5.06 16.99
CA LYS A 81 2.24 5.45 17.88
C LYS A 81 3.57 5.69 17.16
N ALA A 82 3.64 5.41 15.86
CA ALA A 82 4.87 5.59 15.10
C ALA A 82 5.15 7.08 14.87
N THR A 83 6.35 7.50 15.20
CA THR A 83 6.80 8.88 14.99
C THR A 83 7.34 9.04 13.57
N ILE A 84 6.89 10.06 12.86
CA ILE A 84 7.47 10.48 11.58
C ILE A 84 8.66 11.40 11.89
N THR A 85 9.78 11.23 11.21
CA THR A 85 10.94 12.11 11.40
C THR A 85 10.59 13.54 11.01
N THR A 86 11.13 14.54 11.74
CA THR A 86 10.83 15.96 11.52
C THR A 86 11.02 16.39 10.05
N LYS A 87 12.08 15.90 9.40
CA LYS A 87 12.36 16.22 8.00
C LYS A 87 11.28 15.69 7.05
N LEU A 88 10.83 14.44 7.27
CA LEU A 88 9.78 13.83 6.47
C LEU A 88 8.42 14.45 6.76
N ASP A 89 8.09 14.73 8.04
CA ASP A 89 6.84 15.39 8.43
C ASP A 89 6.71 16.77 7.76
N LYS A 90 7.80 17.56 7.78
CA LYS A 90 7.85 18.84 7.08
C LYS A 90 7.61 18.68 5.60
N TYR A 91 8.31 17.74 4.93
CA TYR A 91 8.12 17.46 3.52
C TYR A 91 6.65 17.09 3.19
N LEU A 92 6.04 16.21 4.00
CA LEU A 92 4.67 15.79 3.79
C LEU A 92 3.69 16.97 3.87
N LYS A 93 3.81 17.82 4.89
CA LYS A 93 2.93 18.99 5.10
C LYS A 93 3.10 20.06 4.02
N GLU A 94 4.32 20.26 3.51
CA GLU A 94 4.60 21.22 2.44
C GLU A 94 4.14 20.71 1.08
N THR A 95 4.27 19.41 0.83
CA THR A 95 3.94 18.79 -0.46
C THR A 95 2.45 18.51 -0.60
N PHE A 96 1.82 18.01 0.47
CA PHE A 96 0.45 17.53 0.50
C PHE A 96 -0.45 18.48 1.28
N THR A 97 -0.80 19.61 0.66
CA THR A 97 -1.81 20.49 1.24
C THR A 97 -3.19 19.81 1.22
N GLU A 98 -4.06 20.17 2.15
CA GLU A 98 -5.44 19.65 2.21
C GLU A 98 -6.13 19.77 0.85
N ASP A 99 -6.06 20.95 0.23
CA ASP A 99 -6.70 21.20 -1.07
C ASP A 99 -6.18 20.26 -2.17
N LYS A 100 -4.88 19.99 -2.23
CA LYS A 100 -4.33 19.04 -3.19
C LYS A 100 -4.84 17.62 -2.98
N ILE A 101 -4.89 17.17 -1.72
CA ILE A 101 -5.39 15.83 -1.37
C ILE A 101 -6.87 15.71 -1.74
N LEU A 102 -7.69 16.66 -1.31
CA LEU A 102 -9.12 16.63 -1.58
C LEU A 102 -9.40 16.70 -3.09
N ASN A 103 -8.71 17.54 -3.83
CA ASN A 103 -8.85 17.62 -5.29
C ASN A 103 -8.45 16.29 -5.98
N ALA A 104 -7.36 15.64 -5.55
CA ALA A 104 -6.95 14.36 -6.11
C ALA A 104 -7.97 13.25 -5.87
N LEU A 105 -8.64 13.28 -4.72
CA LEU A 105 -9.73 12.37 -4.35
C LEU A 105 -11.09 12.76 -4.96
N GLY A 106 -11.18 13.90 -5.65
CA GLY A 106 -12.44 14.41 -6.18
C GLY A 106 -13.39 14.95 -5.12
N LEU A 107 -12.88 15.32 -3.94
CA LEU A 107 -13.63 15.81 -2.81
C LEU A 107 -13.63 17.33 -2.77
N SER A 108 -14.72 17.91 -2.33
CA SER A 108 -14.82 19.35 -2.03
C SER A 108 -14.56 19.58 -0.54
N LYS A 109 -13.89 20.67 -0.20
CA LYS A 109 -13.54 21.00 1.19
C LYS A 109 -14.76 21.03 2.12
N LYS A 110 -15.90 21.46 1.60
CA LYS A 110 -17.19 21.41 2.27
C LYS A 110 -18.19 20.80 1.29
N MET A 111 -18.65 19.58 1.54
CA MET A 111 -19.43 18.84 0.56
C MET A 111 -20.93 19.06 0.67
N ILE A 112 -21.49 19.16 1.88
CA ILE A 112 -22.94 19.21 2.09
C ILE A 112 -23.25 19.96 3.36
N ILE A 113 -24.29 20.82 3.30
CA ILE A 113 -24.93 21.36 4.46
C ILE A 113 -26.27 20.65 4.59
N LEU A 114 -26.49 19.99 5.72
CA LEU A 114 -27.75 19.33 6.05
C LEU A 114 -28.61 20.26 6.91
N ASP A 115 -29.95 20.20 6.75
CA ASP A 115 -30.88 20.83 7.68
C ASP A 115 -31.00 20.04 9.00
N GLU A 116 -31.81 20.52 9.92
CA GLU A 116 -32.08 19.90 11.23
C GLU A 116 -32.65 18.47 11.12
N ASN A 117 -33.18 18.10 9.96
CA ASN A 117 -33.77 16.80 9.67
C ASN A 117 -32.78 15.87 8.87
N GLY A 118 -31.58 16.36 8.58
CA GLY A 118 -30.58 15.61 7.78
C GLY A 118 -30.75 15.75 6.27
N ASN A 119 -31.61 16.67 5.78
CA ASN A 119 -31.74 16.91 4.35
C ASN A 119 -30.72 17.92 3.86
N ALA A 120 -30.23 17.77 2.64
CA ALA A 120 -29.29 18.69 2.02
C ALA A 120 -29.94 20.06 1.82
N THR A 121 -29.34 21.15 2.37
CA THR A 121 -29.79 22.53 2.12
C THR A 121 -29.16 23.05 0.82
N GLN A 122 -29.88 23.95 0.12
CA GLN A 122 -29.58 24.37 -1.26
C GLN A 122 -28.34 25.29 -1.42
N GLU A 123 -27.55 25.53 -0.40
CA GLU A 123 -26.38 26.41 -0.51
C GLU A 123 -25.12 25.73 -0.98
N MET A 124 -25.16 25.09 -2.12
CA MET A 124 -23.94 24.87 -2.90
C MET A 124 -24.06 25.61 -4.22
N LYS A 125 -23.55 26.81 -4.23
CA LYS A 125 -23.79 27.82 -5.28
C LYS A 125 -23.38 27.42 -6.70
N ASP A 126 -22.62 26.38 -6.96
CA ASP A 126 -22.21 25.99 -8.31
C ASP A 126 -22.11 24.49 -8.59
N LYS A 127 -22.50 23.62 -7.67
CA LYS A 127 -22.54 22.18 -7.93
C LYS A 127 -23.94 21.64 -7.76
N LYS A 128 -24.62 21.41 -8.86
CA LYS A 128 -25.87 20.71 -8.92
C LYS A 128 -25.72 19.31 -8.38
N TRP A 129 -26.54 18.91 -7.42
CA TRP A 129 -26.61 17.52 -6.96
C TRP A 129 -27.36 16.71 -8.01
N VAL A 130 -26.73 15.62 -8.38
CA VAL A 130 -27.31 14.67 -9.32
C VAL A 130 -27.45 13.36 -8.57
N ASN A 131 -28.61 12.74 -8.66
CA ASN A 131 -28.80 11.39 -8.16
C ASN A 131 -27.81 10.46 -8.89
N ILE A 132 -26.98 9.77 -8.11
CA ILE A 132 -25.88 8.95 -8.63
C ILE A 132 -26.42 7.80 -9.51
N ASP A 133 -27.64 7.32 -9.22
CA ASP A 133 -28.20 6.15 -9.90
C ASP A 133 -28.85 6.50 -11.26
N ASN A 134 -29.42 7.68 -11.41
CA ASN A 134 -30.19 8.05 -12.62
C ASN A 134 -29.80 9.38 -13.25
N GLY A 135 -28.87 10.11 -12.67
CA GLY A 135 -28.43 11.41 -13.19
C GLY A 135 -29.40 12.56 -12.94
N GLU A 136 -30.48 12.38 -12.20
CA GLU A 136 -31.45 13.42 -11.89
C GLU A 136 -31.02 14.29 -10.71
N LEU A 137 -31.45 15.55 -10.71
CA LEU A 137 -31.28 16.45 -9.57
C LEU A 137 -32.04 15.90 -8.38
N THR A 138 -31.39 15.77 -7.23
CA THR A 138 -32.04 15.32 -6.00
C THR A 138 -31.85 16.34 -4.90
N ASN A 139 -32.91 16.51 -4.09
CA ASN A 139 -32.86 17.28 -2.86
C ASN A 139 -32.56 16.41 -1.63
N GLU A 140 -32.50 15.08 -1.82
CA GLU A 140 -32.19 14.13 -0.76
C GLU A 140 -30.75 13.62 -0.91
N PHE A 141 -30.04 13.65 0.19
CA PHE A 141 -28.67 13.16 0.25
C PHE A 141 -28.54 12.06 1.30
N ASP A 142 -28.01 10.93 0.86
CA ASP A 142 -27.71 9.82 1.75
C ASP A 142 -26.22 9.84 2.15
N ILE A 143 -25.95 10.31 3.36
CA ILE A 143 -24.59 10.38 3.91
C ILE A 143 -23.90 9.00 3.96
N SER A 144 -24.67 7.91 4.00
CA SER A 144 -24.11 6.55 4.02
C SER A 144 -23.40 6.19 2.71
N ARG A 145 -23.69 6.92 1.62
CA ARG A 145 -23.04 6.77 0.32
C ARG A 145 -21.69 7.50 0.22
N VAL A 146 -21.39 8.37 1.17
CA VAL A 146 -20.09 9.05 1.22
C VAL A 146 -19.15 8.22 2.07
N PRO A 147 -17.99 7.82 1.55
CA PRO A 147 -17.00 7.09 2.32
C PRO A 147 -16.66 7.78 3.64
N GLU A 148 -16.47 7.01 4.68
CA GLU A 148 -16.05 7.52 5.99
C GLU A 148 -14.58 7.94 5.98
N MET A 149 -13.78 7.22 5.19
CA MET A 149 -12.34 7.43 5.19
C MET A 149 -11.70 7.05 3.86
N TYR A 150 -10.75 7.87 3.46
CA TYR A 150 -9.74 7.52 2.45
C TYR A 150 -8.39 7.41 3.14
N THR A 151 -7.62 6.39 2.81
CA THR A 151 -6.26 6.26 3.30
C THR A 151 -5.31 6.03 2.12
N LEU A 152 -4.39 6.97 1.92
CA LEU A 152 -3.32 6.84 0.95
C LEU A 152 -2.08 6.28 1.67
N TYR A 153 -1.55 5.19 1.16
CA TYR A 153 -0.37 4.54 1.71
C TYR A 153 0.81 4.74 0.78
N GLY A 154 1.95 5.01 1.36
CA GLY A 154 3.20 5.12 0.63
C GLY A 154 4.41 4.88 1.52
N GLU A 155 5.57 4.92 0.91
CA GLU A 155 6.84 4.83 1.58
C GLU A 155 7.49 6.20 1.65
N GLY A 156 7.79 6.66 2.86
CA GLY A 156 8.73 7.78 3.06
C GLY A 156 10.14 7.26 2.86
N TYR A 157 10.91 7.84 1.94
CA TYR A 157 12.21 7.33 1.53
C TYR A 157 13.22 8.43 1.26
N GLY A 158 14.48 8.06 1.08
CA GLY A 158 15.58 8.99 0.80
C GLY A 158 16.62 9.05 1.92
N ALA A 159 17.56 9.97 1.83
CA ALA A 159 18.68 10.06 2.77
C ALA A 159 18.21 10.29 4.21
N GLY A 160 18.74 9.49 5.13
CA GLY A 160 18.37 9.51 6.55
C GLY A 160 17.14 8.66 6.91
N ILE A 161 16.54 7.96 5.92
CA ILE A 161 15.48 6.98 6.14
C ILE A 161 16.00 5.62 5.70
N GLN A 162 16.16 4.69 6.64
CA GLN A 162 16.75 3.37 6.39
C GLN A 162 18.08 3.50 5.57
N SER A 163 18.23 2.67 4.53
CA SER A 163 19.36 2.75 3.60
C SER A 163 19.11 3.65 2.40
N GLY A 164 18.08 4.51 2.45
CA GLY A 164 17.49 5.20 1.29
C GLY A 164 18.33 6.26 0.59
N GLY A 165 19.55 6.56 1.07
CA GLY A 165 20.43 7.56 0.43
C GLY A 165 20.85 7.25 -1.01
N TYR A 166 20.76 6.01 -1.45
CA TYR A 166 21.00 5.63 -2.85
C TYR A 166 19.83 5.95 -3.77
N TYR A 167 18.62 6.12 -3.24
CA TYR A 167 17.48 6.57 -4.02
C TYR A 167 17.57 8.07 -4.31
N ARG A 168 17.79 8.87 -3.24
CA ARG A 168 17.85 10.32 -3.34
C ARG A 168 18.52 10.96 -2.12
N GLU A 169 19.01 12.20 -2.28
CA GLU A 169 19.74 12.93 -1.24
C GLU A 169 18.83 13.64 -0.22
N ASP A 170 17.60 13.89 -0.58
CA ASP A 170 16.54 14.44 0.26
C ASP A 170 15.51 13.36 0.64
N VAL A 171 14.49 13.73 1.39
CA VAL A 171 13.37 12.85 1.69
C VAL A 171 12.22 13.08 0.72
N ALA A 172 11.47 12.02 0.44
CA ALA A 172 10.24 12.10 -0.36
C ALA A 172 9.24 11.04 0.07
N PHE A 173 8.10 11.04 -0.58
CA PHE A 173 7.05 10.06 -0.47
C PHE A 173 6.81 9.41 -1.85
N ILE A 174 6.61 8.09 -1.86
CA ILE A 174 6.23 7.32 -3.04
C ILE A 174 4.99 6.49 -2.72
N GLY A 175 3.93 6.64 -3.51
CA GLY A 175 2.65 6.00 -3.26
C GLY A 175 2.63 4.53 -3.70
N PHE A 176 1.90 3.67 -2.95
CA PHE A 176 1.76 2.27 -3.33
C PHE A 176 0.37 1.68 -3.15
N ASP A 177 -0.51 2.25 -2.32
CA ASP A 177 -1.89 1.81 -2.14
C ASP A 177 -2.82 2.95 -1.79
N VAL A 178 -4.10 2.80 -2.16
CA VAL A 178 -5.20 3.65 -1.68
C VAL A 178 -6.33 2.75 -1.19
N LYS A 179 -6.84 3.05 -0.01
CA LYS A 179 -7.97 2.36 0.61
C LYS A 179 -9.12 3.34 0.79
N VAL A 180 -10.32 2.94 0.43
CA VAL A 180 -11.58 3.68 0.67
C VAL A 180 -12.42 2.81 1.58
N ASP A 181 -12.67 3.26 2.79
CA ASP A 181 -13.24 2.45 3.88
C ASP A 181 -12.51 1.10 3.99
N ASP A 182 -13.16 -0.02 3.68
CA ASP A 182 -12.56 -1.36 3.75
C ASP A 182 -12.08 -1.92 2.41
N MET A 183 -12.14 -1.12 1.33
CA MET A 183 -11.76 -1.54 0.00
C MET A 183 -10.45 -0.91 -0.46
N TYR A 184 -9.50 -1.73 -0.90
CA TYR A 184 -8.35 -1.24 -1.64
C TYR A 184 -8.73 -0.97 -3.09
N LEU A 185 -8.28 0.16 -3.61
CA LEU A 185 -8.50 0.50 -5.00
C LEU A 185 -7.62 -0.35 -5.92
N LEU A 186 -8.16 -0.64 -7.10
CA LEU A 186 -7.38 -1.28 -8.15
C LEU A 186 -6.24 -0.33 -8.60
N ARG A 187 -5.18 -0.93 -9.15
CA ARG A 187 -3.98 -0.22 -9.60
C ARG A 187 -4.28 1.03 -10.44
N VAL A 188 -5.17 0.93 -11.43
CA VAL A 188 -5.50 2.06 -12.32
C VAL A 188 -6.10 3.24 -11.53
N GLN A 189 -6.99 2.96 -10.58
CA GLN A 189 -7.62 3.97 -9.74
C GLN A 189 -6.62 4.58 -8.75
N ARG A 190 -5.79 3.73 -8.13
CA ARG A 190 -4.71 4.15 -7.25
C ARG A 190 -3.72 5.08 -7.96
N ASP A 191 -3.27 4.68 -9.14
CA ASP A 191 -2.28 5.42 -9.91
C ASP A 191 -2.85 6.76 -10.39
N ASP A 192 -4.13 6.84 -10.76
CA ASP A 192 -4.80 8.09 -11.11
C ASP A 192 -4.79 9.09 -9.95
N ILE A 193 -5.09 8.65 -8.72
CA ILE A 193 -5.06 9.50 -7.53
C ILE A 193 -3.65 10.03 -7.27
N PHE A 194 -2.62 9.18 -7.28
CA PHE A 194 -1.24 9.60 -7.05
C PHE A 194 -0.72 10.52 -8.16
N ASN A 195 -1.09 10.27 -9.41
CA ASN A 195 -0.76 11.16 -10.53
C ASN A 195 -1.40 12.56 -10.36
N LYS A 196 -2.66 12.63 -9.91
CA LYS A 196 -3.34 13.90 -9.60
C LYS A 196 -2.70 14.63 -8.42
N LEU A 197 -2.16 13.89 -7.46
CA LEU A 197 -1.37 14.45 -6.36
C LEU A 197 0.02 14.95 -6.82
N GLY A 198 0.50 14.51 -7.99
CA GLY A 198 1.82 14.84 -8.49
C GLY A 198 2.95 14.18 -7.71
N VAL A 199 2.74 12.94 -7.24
CA VAL A 199 3.75 12.17 -6.51
C VAL A 199 4.14 10.90 -7.26
N ASP A 200 5.35 10.44 -6.98
CA ASP A 200 5.85 9.21 -7.55
C ASP A 200 5.04 8.00 -7.07
N ILE A 201 4.95 6.99 -7.92
CA ILE A 201 4.30 5.71 -7.63
C ILE A 201 5.37 4.63 -7.69
N VAL A 202 5.30 3.64 -6.78
CA VAL A 202 6.22 2.51 -6.80
C VAL A 202 6.28 1.88 -8.20
N PRO A 203 7.50 1.62 -8.73
CA PRO A 203 7.65 1.11 -10.09
C PRO A 203 6.94 -0.23 -10.29
N TYR A 204 6.14 -0.29 -11.31
CA TYR A 204 5.61 -1.55 -11.79
C TYR A 204 6.67 -2.34 -12.55
N ILE A 205 6.88 -3.58 -12.14
CA ILE A 205 7.89 -4.45 -12.73
C ILE A 205 7.28 -5.36 -13.79
N GLY A 206 6.03 -5.80 -13.57
CA GLY A 206 5.33 -6.68 -14.51
C GLY A 206 4.33 -7.58 -13.82
N GLN A 207 3.82 -8.56 -14.58
CA GLN A 207 3.00 -9.64 -14.06
C GLN A 207 3.78 -10.94 -14.03
N PHE A 208 3.76 -11.61 -12.88
CA PHE A 208 4.48 -12.85 -12.65
C PHE A 208 3.57 -13.89 -12.02
N THR A 209 3.79 -15.16 -12.33
CA THR A 209 3.37 -16.24 -11.44
C THR A 209 4.25 -16.21 -10.19
N ILE A 210 3.87 -16.95 -9.16
CA ILE A 210 4.66 -17.01 -7.92
C ILE A 210 6.08 -17.51 -8.21
N ASP A 211 6.22 -18.58 -8.99
CA ASP A 211 7.54 -19.15 -9.31
C ASP A 211 8.40 -18.19 -10.15
N GLU A 212 7.81 -17.52 -11.14
CA GLU A 212 8.51 -16.52 -11.93
C GLU A 212 9.01 -15.36 -11.07
N ALA A 213 8.20 -14.89 -10.11
CA ALA A 213 8.59 -13.81 -9.20
C ALA A 213 9.74 -14.24 -8.27
N ILE A 214 9.67 -15.46 -7.75
CA ILE A 214 10.72 -16.06 -6.91
C ILE A 214 12.04 -16.10 -7.69
N GLU A 215 12.04 -16.67 -8.89
CA GLU A 215 13.26 -16.77 -9.71
C GLU A 215 13.78 -15.40 -10.16
N PHE A 216 12.89 -14.45 -10.43
CA PHE A 216 13.27 -13.08 -10.78
C PHE A 216 14.02 -12.38 -9.63
N VAL A 217 13.46 -12.42 -8.42
CA VAL A 217 14.08 -11.78 -7.24
C VAL A 217 15.34 -12.53 -6.79
N LYS A 218 15.37 -13.85 -6.93
CA LYS A 218 16.53 -14.69 -6.60
C LYS A 218 17.75 -14.36 -7.43
N LYS A 219 17.57 -14.01 -8.72
CA LYS A 219 18.65 -13.53 -9.60
C LYS A 219 19.10 -12.10 -9.25
N GLY A 220 18.28 -11.35 -8.53
CA GLY A 220 18.49 -9.94 -8.27
C GLY A 220 18.12 -9.07 -9.48
N PHE A 221 17.69 -7.84 -9.23
CA PHE A 221 17.44 -6.84 -10.25
C PHE A 221 17.76 -5.44 -9.71
N ASN A 222 18.08 -4.52 -10.61
CA ASN A 222 18.40 -3.16 -10.22
C ASN A 222 17.12 -2.37 -9.95
N SER A 223 17.15 -1.55 -8.90
CA SER A 223 16.07 -0.61 -8.58
C SER A 223 15.83 0.35 -9.73
N LYS A 224 14.56 0.58 -10.08
CA LYS A 224 14.17 1.53 -11.13
C LYS A 224 14.22 2.99 -10.69
N ILE A 225 14.30 3.26 -9.37
CA ILE A 225 14.33 4.62 -8.84
C ILE A 225 15.67 5.00 -8.20
N ALA A 226 16.60 4.07 -8.09
CA ALA A 226 17.94 4.37 -7.57
C ALA A 226 18.72 5.25 -8.56
N LYS A 227 19.38 6.30 -8.04
CA LYS A 227 20.22 7.20 -8.85
C LYS A 227 21.51 6.54 -9.36
N LYS A 228 21.97 5.50 -8.66
CA LYS A 228 23.15 4.70 -9.02
C LYS A 228 22.72 3.25 -9.12
N GLU A 229 23.50 2.45 -9.81
CA GLU A 229 23.27 1.01 -9.86
C GLU A 229 23.19 0.44 -8.45
N HIS A 230 22.02 -0.07 -8.09
CA HIS A 230 21.72 -0.62 -6.76
C HIS A 230 20.65 -1.69 -6.88
N LEU A 231 20.85 -2.82 -6.21
CA LEU A 231 19.88 -3.90 -6.17
C LEU A 231 18.60 -3.44 -5.48
N ALA A 232 17.45 -3.72 -6.09
CA ALA A 232 16.16 -3.52 -5.46
C ALA A 232 16.01 -4.37 -4.20
N GLU A 233 15.25 -3.89 -3.22
CA GLU A 233 14.96 -4.66 -1.99
C GLU A 233 14.19 -5.95 -2.31
N GLY A 234 13.38 -5.95 -3.36
CA GLY A 234 12.57 -7.07 -3.82
C GLY A 234 11.29 -6.63 -4.50
N LEU A 235 10.30 -7.52 -4.47
CA LEU A 235 8.96 -7.29 -5.03
C LEU A 235 7.90 -7.36 -3.94
N VAL A 236 6.83 -6.56 -4.12
CA VAL A 236 5.51 -6.76 -3.50
C VAL A 236 4.56 -7.21 -4.59
N LEU A 237 3.91 -8.34 -4.37
CA LEU A 237 3.00 -8.96 -5.33
C LEU A 237 1.59 -8.99 -4.77
N ARG A 238 0.63 -8.63 -5.61
CA ARG A 238 -0.81 -8.63 -5.28
C ARG A 238 -1.61 -9.19 -6.44
N THR A 239 -2.77 -9.75 -6.15
CA THR A 239 -3.68 -10.16 -7.22
C THR A 239 -4.23 -8.91 -7.93
N PRO A 240 -4.35 -8.90 -9.28
CA PRO A 240 -4.81 -7.72 -10.02
C PRO A 240 -6.20 -7.22 -9.59
N MET A 241 -7.03 -8.13 -9.05
CA MET A 241 -8.41 -7.84 -8.60
C MET A 241 -8.51 -7.64 -7.08
N GLU A 242 -7.38 -7.47 -6.37
CA GLU A 242 -7.35 -7.27 -4.92
C GLU A 242 -8.13 -8.36 -4.13
N LEU A 243 -7.93 -9.62 -4.51
CA LEU A 243 -8.61 -10.75 -3.88
C LEU A 243 -8.30 -10.82 -2.39
N LYS A 244 -9.30 -11.27 -1.63
CA LYS A 244 -9.21 -11.52 -0.19
C LYS A 244 -9.42 -13.00 0.10
N ASN A 245 -8.77 -13.48 1.15
CA ASN A 245 -8.98 -14.82 1.66
C ASN A 245 -10.31 -14.90 2.47
N ARG A 246 -10.63 -16.08 3.01
CA ARG A 246 -11.85 -16.29 3.81
C ARG A 246 -11.93 -15.47 5.10
N ARG A 247 -10.80 -14.92 5.56
CA ARG A 247 -10.71 -14.02 6.73
C ARG A 247 -10.85 -12.56 6.37
N GLY A 248 -11.05 -12.23 5.07
CA GLY A 248 -11.09 -10.86 4.57
C GLY A 248 -9.71 -10.21 4.41
N GLU A 249 -8.61 -10.96 4.56
CA GLU A 249 -7.25 -10.47 4.40
C GLU A 249 -6.87 -10.47 2.91
N ARG A 250 -6.16 -9.44 2.46
CA ARG A 250 -5.66 -9.37 1.06
C ARG A 250 -4.69 -10.50 0.76
N ILE A 251 -4.81 -11.05 -0.44
CA ILE A 251 -3.83 -11.99 -0.99
C ILE A 251 -2.67 -11.18 -1.58
N ILE A 252 -1.74 -10.85 -0.71
CA ILE A 252 -0.56 -10.03 -0.99
C ILE A 252 0.66 -10.60 -0.27
N PHE A 253 1.80 -10.63 -0.93
CA PHE A 253 3.04 -11.11 -0.34
C PHE A 253 4.24 -10.35 -0.87
N LYS A 254 5.40 -10.59 -0.27
CA LYS A 254 6.68 -10.03 -0.74
C LYS A 254 7.73 -11.12 -0.89
N VAL A 255 8.62 -10.88 -1.84
CA VAL A 255 9.87 -11.64 -2.03
C VAL A 255 11.02 -10.65 -1.95
N LYS A 256 12.03 -10.94 -1.10
CA LYS A 256 13.12 -9.99 -0.83
C LYS A 256 14.46 -10.55 -1.32
N THR A 257 15.25 -9.71 -1.98
CA THR A 257 16.59 -10.04 -2.45
C THR A 257 17.53 -10.43 -1.29
N CYS A 258 17.46 -9.70 -0.18
CA CYS A 258 18.29 -9.98 0.99
C CYS A 258 18.00 -11.34 1.66
N ASP A 259 16.79 -11.88 1.50
CA ASP A 259 16.42 -13.20 2.03
C ASP A 259 17.17 -14.31 1.28
N TRP A 260 17.30 -14.17 -0.03
CA TRP A 260 18.08 -15.10 -0.86
C TRP A 260 19.57 -15.00 -0.58
N ASN A 261 20.12 -13.79 -0.37
CA ASN A 261 21.51 -13.61 0.02
C ASN A 261 21.82 -14.32 1.34
N LYS A 262 20.95 -14.19 2.35
CA LYS A 262 21.10 -14.92 3.63
C LYS A 262 21.02 -16.42 3.45
N TYR A 263 20.07 -16.88 2.62
CA TYR A 263 19.92 -18.31 2.32
C TYR A 263 21.18 -18.88 1.66
N PHE A 264 21.70 -18.24 0.63
CA PHE A 264 22.89 -18.69 -0.07
C PHE A 264 24.16 -18.61 0.78
N ASN A 265 24.28 -17.63 1.65
CA ASN A 265 25.39 -17.53 2.59
C ASN A 265 25.41 -18.71 3.59
N LYS A 266 24.25 -19.20 4.01
CA LYS A 266 24.16 -20.33 4.96
C LYS A 266 24.26 -21.69 4.27
N TYR A 267 23.55 -21.87 3.18
CA TYR A 267 23.37 -23.20 2.56
C TYR A 267 24.14 -23.38 1.24
N GLY A 268 24.79 -22.35 0.73
CA GLY A 268 25.47 -22.35 -0.57
C GLY A 268 24.52 -22.08 -1.73
N THR A 269 25.07 -22.15 -2.95
CA THR A 269 24.27 -21.94 -4.17
C THR A 269 23.25 -23.05 -4.37
N TYR A 270 22.22 -22.78 -5.17
CA TYR A 270 21.12 -23.70 -5.46
C TYR A 270 21.58 -25.11 -5.82
N ASP A 271 22.59 -25.23 -6.68
CA ASP A 271 23.15 -26.53 -7.10
C ASP A 271 23.71 -27.37 -5.95
N LYS A 272 24.33 -26.72 -4.95
CA LYS A 272 24.85 -27.43 -3.75
C LYS A 272 23.72 -27.90 -2.84
N VAL A 273 22.64 -27.11 -2.71
CA VAL A 273 21.50 -27.46 -1.86
C VAL A 273 20.72 -28.63 -2.45
N GLU A 274 20.54 -28.65 -3.76
CA GLU A 274 19.88 -29.76 -4.45
C GLU A 274 20.71 -31.07 -4.38
N GLN A 275 22.03 -30.98 -4.48
CA GLN A 275 22.94 -32.09 -4.26
C GLN A 275 22.87 -32.62 -2.81
N ILE A 276 22.73 -31.76 -1.82
CA ILE A 276 22.58 -32.14 -0.42
C ILE A 276 21.21 -32.82 -0.19
N LYS A 277 20.10 -32.26 -0.69
CA LYS A 277 18.78 -32.90 -0.61
C LYS A 277 18.74 -34.27 -1.24
N ASN A 278 19.34 -34.43 -2.42
CA ASN A 278 19.41 -35.73 -3.11
C ASN A 278 20.31 -36.75 -2.39
N LYS A 279 21.19 -36.32 -1.49
CA LYS A 279 21.97 -37.24 -0.60
C LYS A 279 21.19 -37.76 0.60
N PHE A 280 20.20 -36.98 1.08
CA PHE A 280 19.35 -37.34 2.25
C PHE A 280 18.07 -38.08 1.86
N LEU A 281 17.72 -38.11 0.57
CA LEU A 281 16.57 -38.83 0.03
C LEU A 281 16.89 -40.20 -0.55
N LYS A 282 18.17 -40.61 -0.44
CA LYS A 282 18.67 -41.98 -0.70
C LYS A 282 18.94 -42.69 0.61
#